data_2a7a64a226d495aca2b087d5dda5b0b0
#
_entry.id   2a7a64a226d495aca2b087d5dda5b0b0
#
_cell.length_a   1.000
_cell.length_b   1.000
_cell.length_c   1.000
_cell.angle_alpha   90.00
_cell.angle_beta   90.00
_cell.angle_gamma   90.00
#
_symmetry.space_group_name_H-M   'P 1'
#
loop_
_entity.id
_entity.type
_entity.pdbx_description
1 polymer ?
#
loop_
_entity_poly.entity_id
_entity_poly.type
_entity_poly.pdbx_seq_one_letter_code
_entity_poly.pdbx_strand_id
1 'polypeptide(L)'
;MTKKPLLVLAMAIAMMSTAASAKPLVYVAAGSANRIIVIDAATDKVVGEYDGIDNPHSIVSTPDGEYVISGSLKEKKLAKGDKSPPHSTIYLVHPEHGHVMLTMKAEGMIHHQTITPDGRYVISTHPTRGNISLADLQKNQIVKTVATGPSPNYAAVTSDGKTVYVSNSGNGTISEIDTATWTVKRALMAGPGPEHIVLSKDGMTIYVVNPVKGILSAVDISSGKVARTYEIGKRLHGLDISDDGATLFITSKTDEKFIALDPKTDTRRVLALSPSPYHLETIEGTGKVYVSSSKIGKVWVVDQKSAKLLGEIDIKGEGHQMTTVR
;
A
#
# COMPACT_ATOMS: atom_id res chain seq x y z
N MET A 1 -71.68 6.51 37.13
CA MET A 1 -70.80 5.40 36.65
C MET A 1 -69.77 6.01 35.70
N THR A 2 -68.64 6.39 36.23
CA THR A 2 -67.53 7.03 35.47
C THR A 2 -66.51 5.99 35.11
N LYS A 3 -66.33 5.71 33.79
CA LYS A 3 -65.30 4.83 33.27
C LYS A 3 -63.96 5.59 33.18
N LYS A 4 -62.96 5.13 33.89
CA LYS A 4 -61.55 5.59 33.76
C LYS A 4 -60.91 4.94 32.53
N PRO A 5 -60.07 5.66 31.70
CA PRO A 5 -59.35 5.07 30.65
C PRO A 5 -58.06 4.42 31.19
N LEU A 6 -57.78 3.22 30.71
CA LEU A 6 -56.53 2.48 30.95
C LEU A 6 -55.43 3.06 30.04
N LEU A 7 -54.39 3.60 30.63
CA LEU A 7 -53.19 4.06 29.92
C LEU A 7 -52.25 2.88 29.69
N VAL A 8 -52.12 2.39 28.45
CA VAL A 8 -51.14 1.37 28.07
C VAL A 8 -49.84 2.08 27.76
N LEU A 9 -48.86 1.90 28.64
CA LEU A 9 -47.50 2.38 28.46
C LEU A 9 -46.74 1.39 27.56
N ALA A 10 -46.58 1.72 26.28
CA ALA A 10 -45.74 0.95 25.35
C ALA A 10 -44.26 1.26 25.62
N MET A 11 -43.53 0.32 26.21
CA MET A 11 -42.10 0.41 26.43
C MET A 11 -41.39 0.02 25.11
N ALA A 12 -40.91 1.02 24.37
CA ALA A 12 -40.05 0.80 23.19
C ALA A 12 -38.66 0.37 23.66
N ILE A 13 -38.35 -0.91 23.56
CA ILE A 13 -36.97 -1.41 23.71
C ILE A 13 -36.21 -1.03 22.46
N ALA A 14 -35.37 0.00 22.53
CA ALA A 14 -34.39 0.32 21.49
C ALA A 14 -33.31 -0.77 21.55
N MET A 15 -33.39 -1.74 20.63
CA MET A 15 -32.28 -2.61 20.35
C MET A 15 -31.16 -1.78 19.70
N MET A 16 -30.19 -1.33 20.49
CA MET A 16 -28.92 -0.87 19.97
C MET A 16 -28.21 -2.13 19.40
N SER A 17 -28.31 -2.35 18.10
CA SER A 17 -27.42 -3.24 17.40
C SER A 17 -26.04 -2.58 17.45
N THR A 18 -25.17 -3.04 18.34
CA THR A 18 -23.76 -2.80 18.21
C THR A 18 -23.35 -3.52 16.93
N ALA A 19 -23.21 -2.79 15.83
CA ALA A 19 -22.49 -3.29 14.67
C ALA A 19 -21.12 -3.70 15.21
N ALA A 20 -20.84 -4.99 15.24
CA ALA A 20 -19.49 -5.47 15.51
C ALA A 20 -18.62 -4.86 14.42
N SER A 21 -17.75 -3.91 14.79
CA SER A 21 -16.74 -3.39 13.87
C SER A 21 -15.99 -4.60 13.31
N ALA A 22 -16.06 -4.80 12.00
CA ALA A 22 -15.32 -5.87 11.35
C ALA A 22 -13.87 -5.74 11.77
N LYS A 23 -13.26 -6.84 12.23
CA LYS A 23 -11.87 -6.84 12.67
C LYS A 23 -11.00 -6.63 11.44
N PRO A 24 -10.07 -5.65 11.43
CA PRO A 24 -9.26 -5.40 10.26
C PRO A 24 -8.36 -6.62 9.98
N LEU A 25 -8.46 -7.16 8.76
CA LEU A 25 -7.58 -8.20 8.25
C LEU A 25 -6.48 -7.57 7.43
N VAL A 26 -5.24 -7.94 7.71
CA VAL A 26 -4.07 -7.47 6.96
C VAL A 26 -3.59 -8.59 6.04
N TYR A 27 -3.48 -8.28 4.76
CA TYR A 27 -3.01 -9.17 3.73
C TYR A 27 -1.58 -8.82 3.37
N VAL A 28 -0.68 -9.79 3.46
CA VAL A 28 0.75 -9.64 3.21
C VAL A 28 1.13 -10.43 1.97
N ALA A 29 1.66 -9.77 0.95
CA ALA A 29 2.26 -10.45 -0.19
C ALA A 29 3.55 -11.16 0.25
N ALA A 30 3.59 -12.49 0.23
CA ALA A 30 4.74 -13.29 0.63
C ALA A 30 5.42 -13.89 -0.61
N GLY A 31 6.31 -13.09 -1.24
CA GLY A 31 6.87 -13.35 -2.56
C GLY A 31 7.56 -14.69 -2.70
N SER A 32 8.55 -14.99 -1.86
CA SER A 32 9.30 -16.24 -1.91
C SER A 32 8.46 -17.49 -1.54
N ALA A 33 7.35 -17.30 -0.83
CA ALA A 33 6.42 -18.38 -0.47
C ALA A 33 5.30 -18.59 -1.49
N ASN A 34 5.17 -17.73 -2.53
CA ASN A 34 4.13 -17.79 -3.56
C ASN A 34 2.70 -17.78 -3.00
N ARG A 35 2.43 -16.94 -1.99
CA ARG A 35 1.14 -16.84 -1.32
C ARG A 35 0.85 -15.47 -0.74
N ILE A 36 -0.39 -15.27 -0.34
CA ILE A 36 -0.81 -14.16 0.52
C ILE A 36 -1.02 -14.71 1.92
N ILE A 37 -0.47 -14.04 2.92
CA ILE A 37 -0.70 -14.34 4.34
C ILE A 37 -1.77 -13.41 4.88
N VAL A 38 -2.71 -13.93 5.67
CA VAL A 38 -3.80 -13.16 6.28
C VAL A 38 -3.58 -13.08 7.78
N ILE A 39 -3.54 -11.87 8.31
CA ILE A 39 -3.32 -11.58 9.74
C ILE A 39 -4.56 -10.88 10.29
N ASP A 40 -5.11 -11.36 11.41
CA ASP A 40 -6.10 -10.64 12.21
C ASP A 40 -5.37 -9.57 13.04
N ALA A 41 -5.55 -8.30 12.72
CA ALA A 41 -4.90 -7.18 13.40
C ALA A 41 -5.42 -6.93 14.82
N ALA A 42 -6.55 -7.52 15.23
CA ALA A 42 -7.02 -7.43 16.62
C ALA A 42 -6.22 -8.38 17.54
N THR A 43 -5.75 -9.51 17.00
CA THR A 43 -5.03 -10.55 17.77
C THR A 43 -3.56 -10.67 17.41
N ASP A 44 -3.12 -10.02 16.31
CA ASP A 44 -1.79 -10.10 15.71
C ASP A 44 -1.39 -11.56 15.39
N LYS A 45 -2.35 -12.34 14.86
CA LYS A 45 -2.14 -13.74 14.51
C LYS A 45 -2.44 -14.00 13.03
N VAL A 46 -1.66 -14.90 12.43
CA VAL A 46 -1.98 -15.45 11.12
C VAL A 46 -3.27 -16.28 11.24
N VAL A 47 -4.26 -15.95 10.43
CA VAL A 47 -5.57 -16.61 10.40
C VAL A 47 -5.88 -17.29 9.09
N GLY A 48 -5.07 -17.06 8.06
CA GLY A 48 -5.22 -17.68 6.74
C GLY A 48 -4.01 -17.54 5.84
N GLU A 49 -3.97 -18.36 4.80
CA GLU A 49 -2.96 -18.33 3.74
C GLU A 49 -3.67 -18.63 2.40
N TYR A 50 -3.37 -17.87 1.35
CA TYR A 50 -3.92 -18.08 0.01
C TYR A 50 -2.79 -18.44 -0.94
N ASP A 51 -2.86 -19.66 -1.48
CA ASP A 51 -1.87 -20.23 -2.40
C ASP A 51 -2.18 -19.93 -3.87
N GLY A 52 -1.26 -20.29 -4.77
CA GLY A 52 -1.46 -20.17 -6.21
C GLY A 52 -1.16 -18.80 -6.81
N ILE A 53 -0.48 -17.95 -6.06
CA ILE A 53 -0.09 -16.59 -6.46
C ILE A 53 1.42 -16.57 -6.68
N ASP A 54 1.87 -16.60 -7.94
CA ASP A 54 3.29 -16.68 -8.30
C ASP A 54 4.02 -15.37 -7.97
N ASN A 55 4.99 -15.43 -7.08
CA ASN A 55 5.86 -14.33 -6.66
C ASN A 55 5.10 -13.00 -6.39
N PRO A 56 4.10 -12.98 -5.47
CA PRO A 56 3.38 -11.77 -5.14
C PRO A 56 4.33 -10.73 -4.53
N HIS A 57 4.30 -9.50 -5.05
CA HIS A 57 5.13 -8.40 -4.56
C HIS A 57 4.28 -7.22 -4.12
N SER A 58 3.32 -6.87 -4.94
CA SER A 58 2.34 -5.83 -4.66
C SER A 58 1.00 -6.43 -4.24
N ILE A 59 0.25 -5.69 -3.44
CA ILE A 59 -1.07 -6.08 -3.00
C ILE A 59 -1.92 -4.85 -2.66
N VAL A 60 -3.19 -4.87 -3.06
CA VAL A 60 -4.20 -3.87 -2.70
C VAL A 60 -5.52 -4.56 -2.43
N SER A 61 -6.42 -3.92 -1.72
CA SER A 61 -7.82 -4.36 -1.53
C SER A 61 -8.79 -3.39 -2.16
N THR A 62 -9.92 -3.88 -2.63
CA THR A 62 -11.04 -2.99 -3.00
C THR A 62 -11.59 -2.29 -1.76
N PRO A 63 -12.12 -1.06 -1.89
CA PRO A 63 -12.64 -0.30 -0.74
C PRO A 63 -13.79 -0.99 0.02
N ASP A 64 -14.57 -1.83 -0.68
CA ASP A 64 -15.64 -2.65 -0.10
C ASP A 64 -15.13 -3.96 0.53
N GLY A 65 -13.84 -4.27 0.35
CA GLY A 65 -13.23 -5.49 0.87
C GLY A 65 -13.58 -6.76 0.10
N GLU A 66 -14.30 -6.66 -1.02
CA GLU A 66 -14.74 -7.83 -1.81
C GLU A 66 -13.56 -8.57 -2.44
N TYR A 67 -12.53 -7.83 -2.88
CA TYR A 67 -11.35 -8.43 -3.51
C TYR A 67 -10.04 -7.95 -2.89
N VAL A 68 -9.09 -8.87 -2.84
CA VAL A 68 -7.67 -8.60 -2.65
C VAL A 68 -6.96 -8.88 -3.97
N ILE A 69 -6.20 -7.91 -4.45
CA ILE A 69 -5.55 -7.96 -5.76
C ILE A 69 -4.03 -7.92 -5.58
N SER A 70 -3.34 -8.91 -6.13
CA SER A 70 -1.87 -9.00 -6.03
C SER A 70 -1.22 -9.08 -7.40
N GLY A 71 -0.08 -8.41 -7.55
CA GLY A 71 0.74 -8.41 -8.76
C GLY A 71 2.00 -9.24 -8.58
N SER A 72 2.33 -10.04 -9.60
CA SER A 72 3.57 -10.80 -9.65
C SER A 72 4.75 -9.92 -10.08
N LEU A 73 5.86 -9.99 -9.33
CA LEU A 73 7.12 -9.36 -9.74
C LEU A 73 7.77 -10.10 -10.92
N LYS A 74 7.36 -11.34 -11.18
CA LYS A 74 7.99 -12.23 -12.15
C LYS A 74 7.33 -12.12 -13.52
N GLU A 75 8.12 -11.71 -14.51
CA GLU A 75 7.72 -11.83 -15.92
C GLU A 75 7.75 -13.30 -16.36
N LYS A 76 6.71 -13.76 -17.01
CA LYS A 76 6.66 -15.10 -17.61
C LYS A 76 7.54 -15.16 -18.85
N LYS A 77 8.41 -16.17 -18.90
CA LYS A 77 9.14 -16.49 -20.13
C LYS A 77 8.16 -16.97 -21.19
N LEU A 78 8.30 -16.42 -22.39
CA LEU A 78 7.47 -16.81 -23.52
C LEU A 78 7.89 -18.18 -24.07
N ALA A 79 6.96 -18.92 -24.64
CA ALA A 79 7.27 -20.12 -25.39
C ALA A 79 8.11 -19.76 -26.63
N LYS A 80 8.94 -20.72 -27.10
CA LYS A 80 9.74 -20.53 -28.33
C LYS A 80 8.82 -20.24 -29.51
N GLY A 81 8.99 -19.07 -30.13
CA GLY A 81 8.16 -18.62 -31.25
C GLY A 81 6.97 -17.72 -30.87
N ASP A 82 6.68 -17.55 -29.59
CA ASP A 82 5.70 -16.54 -29.12
C ASP A 82 6.33 -15.15 -29.27
N LYS A 83 5.62 -14.27 -29.97
CA LYS A 83 6.05 -12.87 -30.24
C LYS A 83 5.31 -11.86 -29.35
N SER A 84 4.46 -12.31 -28.44
CA SER A 84 3.81 -11.40 -27.48
C SER A 84 4.83 -10.79 -26.53
N PRO A 85 4.59 -9.58 -25.98
CA PRO A 85 5.49 -9.01 -25.00
C PRO A 85 5.51 -9.85 -23.71
N PRO A 86 6.66 -9.95 -23.04
CA PRO A 86 6.74 -10.55 -21.70
C PRO A 86 5.74 -9.89 -20.75
N HIS A 87 5.03 -10.70 -19.97
CA HIS A 87 3.97 -10.23 -19.10
C HIS A 87 4.04 -10.85 -17.70
N SER A 88 3.54 -10.13 -16.73
CA SER A 88 3.27 -10.61 -15.38
C SER A 88 1.78 -10.81 -15.16
N THR A 89 1.43 -11.45 -14.06
CA THR A 89 0.04 -11.77 -13.73
C THR A 89 -0.45 -10.89 -12.58
N ILE A 90 -1.65 -10.35 -12.73
CA ILE A 90 -2.46 -9.78 -11.66
C ILE A 90 -3.44 -10.87 -11.25
N TYR A 91 -3.51 -11.14 -9.94
CA TYR A 91 -4.40 -12.13 -9.33
C TYR A 91 -5.48 -11.42 -8.54
N LEU A 92 -6.74 -11.78 -8.75
CA LEU A 92 -7.87 -11.37 -7.93
C LEU A 92 -8.25 -12.53 -7.03
N VAL A 93 -8.28 -12.28 -5.73
CA VAL A 93 -8.65 -13.25 -4.69
C VAL A 93 -9.87 -12.71 -3.96
N HIS A 94 -10.90 -13.55 -3.81
CA HIS A 94 -12.02 -13.23 -2.92
C HIS A 94 -11.66 -13.69 -1.51
N PRO A 95 -11.63 -12.79 -0.52
CA PRO A 95 -11.18 -13.12 0.84
C PRO A 95 -11.93 -14.28 1.49
N GLU A 96 -13.26 -14.34 1.32
CA GLU A 96 -14.07 -15.43 1.91
C GLU A 96 -13.77 -16.81 1.32
N HIS A 97 -13.36 -16.86 0.05
CA HIS A 97 -13.08 -18.12 -0.64
C HIS A 97 -11.61 -18.54 -0.55
N GLY A 98 -10.72 -17.60 -0.32
CA GLY A 98 -9.28 -17.86 -0.13
C GLY A 98 -8.56 -18.44 -1.35
N HIS A 99 -9.11 -18.26 -2.57
CA HIS A 99 -8.49 -18.73 -3.80
C HIS A 99 -8.56 -17.69 -4.92
N VAL A 100 -7.71 -17.86 -5.94
CA VAL A 100 -7.66 -16.98 -7.10
C VAL A 100 -8.93 -17.17 -7.93
N MET A 101 -9.74 -16.11 -8.04
CA MET A 101 -10.97 -16.09 -8.82
C MET A 101 -10.72 -15.74 -10.28
N LEU A 102 -9.78 -14.83 -10.51
CA LEU A 102 -9.48 -14.30 -11.84
C LEU A 102 -8.01 -13.92 -11.94
N THR A 103 -7.49 -13.96 -13.17
CA THR A 103 -6.16 -13.43 -13.48
C THR A 103 -6.22 -12.52 -14.70
N MET A 104 -5.41 -11.44 -14.66
CA MET A 104 -5.17 -10.57 -15.81
C MET A 104 -3.68 -10.55 -16.14
N LYS A 105 -3.35 -10.36 -17.43
CA LYS A 105 -1.98 -10.24 -17.89
C LYS A 105 -1.65 -8.77 -18.09
N ALA A 106 -0.54 -8.30 -17.50
CA ALA A 106 0.02 -6.96 -17.71
C ALA A 106 1.42 -7.08 -18.31
N GLU A 107 1.76 -6.24 -19.29
CA GLU A 107 3.09 -6.23 -19.90
C GLU A 107 4.14 -5.74 -18.93
N GLY A 108 5.26 -6.47 -18.83
CA GLY A 108 6.34 -6.17 -17.90
C GLY A 108 6.11 -6.72 -16.49
N MET A 109 7.13 -6.62 -15.66
CA MET A 109 7.02 -6.95 -14.24
C MET A 109 6.09 -5.96 -13.53
N ILE A 110 5.32 -6.45 -12.57
CA ILE A 110 4.50 -5.60 -11.68
C ILE A 110 5.29 -5.37 -10.41
N HIS A 111 5.63 -4.10 -10.12
CA HIS A 111 6.42 -3.76 -8.94
C HIS A 111 5.50 -3.38 -7.77
N HIS A 112 4.79 -2.26 -7.86
CA HIS A 112 3.79 -1.89 -6.85
C HIS A 112 2.42 -1.66 -7.47
N GLN A 113 1.40 -1.74 -6.63
CA GLN A 113 0.01 -1.48 -7.00
C GLN A 113 -0.63 -0.46 -6.05
N THR A 114 -1.57 0.30 -6.58
CA THR A 114 -2.54 1.09 -5.84
C THR A 114 -3.90 0.95 -6.52
N ILE A 115 -4.96 1.41 -5.86
CA ILE A 115 -6.33 1.31 -6.38
C ILE A 115 -7.01 2.68 -6.29
N THR A 116 -7.88 2.98 -7.24
CA THR A 116 -8.69 4.19 -7.17
C THR A 116 -9.72 4.11 -6.04
N PRO A 117 -10.08 5.24 -5.39
CA PRO A 117 -11.01 5.23 -4.26
C PRO A 117 -12.41 4.68 -4.57
N ASP A 118 -12.81 4.68 -5.83
CA ASP A 118 -14.05 4.06 -6.31
C ASP A 118 -13.95 2.54 -6.52
N GLY A 119 -12.76 1.96 -6.27
CA GLY A 119 -12.50 0.53 -6.42
C GLY A 119 -12.41 0.05 -7.87
N ARG A 120 -12.50 0.93 -8.86
CA ARG A 120 -12.62 0.52 -10.26
C ARG A 120 -11.30 0.14 -10.91
N TYR A 121 -10.25 0.95 -10.70
CA TYR A 121 -8.98 0.76 -11.40
C TYR A 121 -7.87 0.37 -10.43
N VAL A 122 -7.24 -0.78 -10.70
CA VAL A 122 -5.94 -1.13 -10.11
C VAL A 122 -4.85 -0.58 -11.02
N ILE A 123 -3.97 0.21 -10.43
CA ILE A 123 -2.85 0.86 -11.09
C ILE A 123 -1.58 0.10 -10.72
N SER A 124 -0.89 -0.46 -11.71
CA SER A 124 0.36 -1.20 -11.51
C SER A 124 1.53 -0.45 -12.12
N THR A 125 2.66 -0.36 -11.41
CA THR A 125 3.90 0.24 -11.92
C THR A 125 4.76 -0.81 -12.61
N HIS A 126 5.36 -0.45 -13.76
CA HIS A 126 6.20 -1.30 -14.58
C HIS A 126 7.58 -0.67 -14.80
N PRO A 127 8.54 -0.84 -13.86
CA PRO A 127 9.85 -0.17 -13.91
C PRO A 127 10.64 -0.44 -15.19
N THR A 128 10.53 -1.66 -15.73
CA THR A 128 11.23 -2.07 -16.96
C THR A 128 10.59 -1.51 -18.24
N ARG A 129 9.38 -0.96 -18.16
CA ARG A 129 8.61 -0.41 -19.30
C ARG A 129 8.45 1.11 -19.25
N GLY A 130 8.76 1.77 -18.13
CA GLY A 130 8.59 3.22 -17.99
C GLY A 130 7.12 3.66 -18.03
N ASN A 131 6.21 2.82 -17.57
CA ASN A 131 4.78 3.10 -17.59
C ASN A 131 4.03 2.53 -16.38
N ILE A 132 2.77 2.88 -16.27
CA ILE A 132 1.78 2.21 -15.43
C ILE A 132 0.72 1.55 -16.30
N SER A 133 0.09 0.49 -15.81
CA SER A 133 -1.10 -0.11 -16.42
C SER A 133 -2.33 0.08 -15.55
N LEU A 134 -3.49 0.16 -16.18
CA LEU A 134 -4.81 0.28 -15.56
C LEU A 134 -5.59 -1.00 -15.79
N ALA A 135 -5.81 -1.77 -14.74
CA ALA A 135 -6.71 -2.91 -14.74
C ALA A 135 -8.11 -2.44 -14.32
N ASP A 136 -9.07 -2.49 -15.22
CA ASP A 136 -10.48 -2.18 -14.95
C ASP A 136 -11.14 -3.45 -14.36
N LEU A 137 -11.48 -3.42 -13.08
CA LEU A 137 -12.06 -4.57 -12.38
C LEU A 137 -13.46 -4.91 -12.86
N GLN A 138 -14.22 -3.96 -13.38
CA GLN A 138 -15.54 -4.23 -13.94
C GLN A 138 -15.45 -4.96 -15.30
N LYS A 139 -14.37 -4.72 -16.06
CA LYS A 139 -14.15 -5.33 -17.37
C LYS A 139 -13.22 -6.55 -17.32
N ASN A 140 -12.56 -6.75 -16.18
CA ASN A 140 -11.57 -7.81 -15.97
C ASN A 140 -10.43 -7.79 -17.00
N GLN A 141 -9.93 -6.61 -17.34
CA GLN A 141 -8.87 -6.47 -18.36
C GLN A 141 -8.02 -5.20 -18.13
N ILE A 142 -6.81 -5.23 -18.68
CA ILE A 142 -6.00 -4.01 -18.81
C ILE A 142 -6.62 -3.14 -19.91
N VAL A 143 -7.07 -1.95 -19.54
CA VAL A 143 -7.75 -1.03 -20.47
C VAL A 143 -6.85 0.06 -21.00
N LYS A 144 -5.75 0.35 -20.32
CA LYS A 144 -4.82 1.42 -20.71
C LYS A 144 -3.45 1.22 -20.10
N THR A 145 -2.43 1.68 -20.80
CA THR A 145 -1.09 1.98 -20.25
C THR A 145 -0.82 3.47 -20.38
N VAL A 146 -0.12 4.04 -19.41
CA VAL A 146 0.25 5.46 -19.39
C VAL A 146 1.76 5.56 -19.22
N ALA A 147 2.45 6.10 -20.20
CA ALA A 147 3.87 6.38 -20.10
C ALA A 147 4.12 7.41 -18.99
N THR A 148 5.10 7.12 -18.13
CA THR A 148 5.52 8.00 -17.04
C THR A 148 6.97 8.44 -17.24
N GLY A 149 7.76 8.62 -16.21
CA GLY A 149 9.22 8.71 -16.33
C GLY A 149 9.86 7.31 -16.32
N PRO A 150 11.20 7.24 -16.46
CA PRO A 150 11.92 5.97 -16.43
C PRO A 150 11.90 5.36 -15.03
N SER A 151 11.79 4.04 -14.98
CA SER A 151 11.74 3.23 -13.77
C SER A 151 10.67 3.69 -12.77
N PRO A 152 9.37 3.73 -13.15
CA PRO A 152 8.30 4.04 -12.20
C PRO A 152 8.30 3.00 -11.07
N ASN A 153 8.27 3.50 -9.81
CA ASN A 153 8.43 2.64 -8.65
C ASN A 153 7.12 2.48 -7.88
N TYR A 154 6.57 3.57 -7.36
CA TYR A 154 5.37 3.59 -6.54
C TYR A 154 4.32 4.54 -7.11
N ALA A 155 3.06 4.29 -6.79
CA ALA A 155 1.96 5.16 -7.17
C ALA A 155 1.06 5.46 -5.96
N ALA A 156 0.58 6.71 -5.85
CA ALA A 156 -0.39 7.14 -4.86
C ALA A 156 -1.54 7.89 -5.56
N VAL A 157 -2.77 7.60 -5.12
CA VAL A 157 -3.98 8.25 -5.65
C VAL A 157 -4.49 9.24 -4.61
N THR A 158 -4.93 10.42 -5.06
CA THR A 158 -5.60 11.38 -4.17
C THR A 158 -6.92 10.83 -3.64
N SER A 159 -7.33 11.25 -2.46
CA SER A 159 -8.57 10.77 -1.81
C SER A 159 -9.83 11.05 -2.63
N ASP A 160 -9.81 12.10 -3.47
CA ASP A 160 -10.90 12.41 -4.42
C ASP A 160 -10.82 11.62 -5.74
N GLY A 161 -9.79 10.78 -5.90
CA GLY A 161 -9.59 9.93 -7.07
C GLY A 161 -9.17 10.66 -8.35
N LYS A 162 -8.95 11.98 -8.32
CA LYS A 162 -8.74 12.79 -9.54
C LYS A 162 -7.30 12.82 -10.04
N THR A 163 -6.34 12.48 -9.18
CA THR A 163 -4.92 12.55 -9.53
C THR A 163 -4.19 11.30 -9.04
N VAL A 164 -3.29 10.79 -9.87
CA VAL A 164 -2.33 9.76 -9.52
C VAL A 164 -0.93 10.35 -9.60
N TYR A 165 -0.15 10.16 -8.54
CA TYR A 165 1.27 10.49 -8.51
C TYR A 165 2.09 9.23 -8.64
N VAL A 166 3.09 9.23 -9.54
CA VAL A 166 3.96 8.08 -9.78
C VAL A 166 5.41 8.50 -9.65
N SER A 167 6.14 7.92 -8.69
CA SER A 167 7.57 8.16 -8.53
C SER A 167 8.37 7.48 -9.64
N ASN A 168 9.32 8.20 -10.25
CA ASN A 168 10.17 7.73 -11.33
C ASN A 168 11.64 7.73 -10.86
N SER A 169 12.11 6.58 -10.39
CA SER A 169 13.44 6.47 -9.78
C SER A 169 14.59 6.71 -10.75
N GLY A 170 14.35 6.53 -12.06
CA GLY A 170 15.37 6.68 -13.09
C GLY A 170 15.73 8.13 -13.43
N ASN A 171 14.88 9.12 -13.11
CA ASN A 171 15.15 10.53 -13.44
C ASN A 171 14.82 11.53 -12.32
N GLY A 172 14.50 11.07 -11.13
CA GLY A 172 14.30 11.96 -9.98
C GLY A 172 12.99 12.74 -9.98
N THR A 173 11.97 12.26 -10.68
CA THR A 173 10.67 12.96 -10.80
C THR A 173 9.51 12.17 -10.22
N ILE A 174 8.37 12.86 -10.05
CA ILE A 174 7.06 12.28 -9.82
C ILE A 174 6.15 12.74 -10.97
N SER A 175 5.55 11.80 -11.69
CA SER A 175 4.52 12.11 -12.70
C SER A 175 3.20 12.41 -12.03
N GLU A 176 2.58 13.55 -12.34
CA GLU A 176 1.21 13.89 -11.96
C GLU A 176 0.27 13.52 -13.11
N ILE A 177 -0.67 12.61 -12.87
CA ILE A 177 -1.56 12.04 -13.89
C ILE A 177 -3.01 12.42 -13.56
N ASP A 178 -3.71 12.97 -14.54
CA ASP A 178 -5.15 13.24 -14.47
C ASP A 178 -5.94 11.95 -14.73
N THR A 179 -6.80 11.54 -13.79
CA THR A 179 -7.58 10.30 -13.92
C THR A 179 -8.77 10.42 -14.87
N ALA A 180 -9.26 11.62 -15.15
CA ALA A 180 -10.34 11.81 -16.12
C ALA A 180 -9.87 11.51 -17.56
N THR A 181 -8.62 11.84 -17.88
CA THR A 181 -8.02 11.65 -19.21
C THR A 181 -6.99 10.53 -19.24
N TRP A 182 -6.45 10.17 -18.08
CA TRP A 182 -5.29 9.28 -17.93
C TRP A 182 -4.09 9.76 -18.76
N THR A 183 -3.74 11.03 -18.58
CA THR A 183 -2.57 11.66 -19.20
C THR A 183 -1.71 12.33 -18.15
N VAL A 184 -0.39 12.34 -18.37
CA VAL A 184 0.56 13.07 -17.51
C VAL A 184 0.37 14.57 -17.74
N LYS A 185 0.03 15.31 -16.66
CA LYS A 185 -0.08 16.77 -16.68
C LYS A 185 1.27 17.46 -16.61
N ARG A 186 2.12 16.98 -15.71
CA ARG A 186 3.47 17.50 -15.46
C ARG A 186 4.31 16.51 -14.67
N ALA A 187 5.59 16.82 -14.56
CA ALA A 187 6.52 16.11 -13.66
C ALA A 187 6.94 17.05 -12.53
N LEU A 188 6.89 16.56 -11.30
CA LEU A 188 7.39 17.26 -10.11
C LEU A 188 8.81 16.77 -9.80
N MET A 189 9.65 17.66 -9.28
CA MET A 189 11.01 17.29 -8.85
C MET A 189 10.97 16.65 -7.47
N ALA A 190 11.58 15.45 -7.33
CA ALA A 190 11.52 14.65 -6.10
C ALA A 190 12.89 14.36 -5.48
N GLY A 191 13.97 14.71 -6.18
CA GLY A 191 15.33 14.35 -5.80
C GLY A 191 15.77 13.00 -6.42
N PRO A 192 16.98 12.55 -6.16
CA PRO A 192 17.59 11.43 -6.85
C PRO A 192 17.02 10.07 -6.41
N GLY A 193 16.51 9.29 -7.38
CA GLY A 193 16.02 7.94 -7.15
C GLY A 193 14.81 7.84 -6.22
N PRO A 194 13.70 8.58 -6.46
CA PRO A 194 12.50 8.51 -5.64
C PRO A 194 11.84 7.14 -5.78
N GLU A 195 11.49 6.53 -4.64
CA GLU A 195 10.79 5.25 -4.59
C GLU A 195 9.42 5.40 -3.91
N HIS A 196 9.24 4.88 -2.70
CA HIS A 196 7.94 4.93 -2.02
C HIS A 196 7.49 6.36 -1.74
N ILE A 197 6.22 6.63 -2.00
CA ILE A 197 5.59 7.94 -1.79
C ILE A 197 4.34 7.80 -0.94
N VAL A 198 4.05 8.82 -0.14
CA VAL A 198 2.80 8.99 0.58
C VAL A 198 2.34 10.45 0.50
N LEU A 199 1.03 10.65 0.41
CA LEU A 199 0.41 11.96 0.43
C LEU A 199 0.18 12.41 1.87
N SER A 200 0.45 13.69 2.15
CA SER A 200 -0.03 14.30 3.40
C SER A 200 -1.57 14.28 3.44
N LYS A 201 -2.15 14.24 4.65
CA LYS A 201 -3.62 14.19 4.82
C LYS A 201 -4.35 15.42 4.25
N ASP A 202 -3.67 16.56 4.17
CA ASP A 202 -4.20 17.78 3.54
C ASP A 202 -4.06 17.80 2.01
N GLY A 203 -3.39 16.80 1.43
CA GLY A 203 -3.18 16.68 0.00
C GLY A 203 -2.22 17.71 -0.61
N MET A 204 -1.44 18.45 0.20
CA MET A 204 -0.56 19.50 -0.29
C MET A 204 0.90 19.08 -0.47
N THR A 205 1.31 17.99 0.18
CA THR A 205 2.69 17.50 0.18
C THR A 205 2.77 16.04 -0.22
N ILE A 206 3.75 15.70 -1.05
CA ILE A 206 4.16 14.31 -1.27
C ILE A 206 5.45 14.09 -0.50
N TYR A 207 5.43 13.14 0.43
CA TYR A 207 6.65 12.62 1.02
C TYR A 207 7.18 11.47 0.20
N VAL A 208 8.49 11.45 -0.04
CA VAL A 208 9.12 10.42 -0.88
C VAL A 208 10.48 10.02 -0.33
N VAL A 209 10.72 8.72 -0.22
CA VAL A 209 12.05 8.20 0.15
C VAL A 209 12.95 8.17 -1.08
N ASN A 210 14.21 8.55 -0.87
CA ASN A 210 15.28 8.53 -1.86
C ASN A 210 16.41 7.61 -1.33
N PRO A 211 16.32 6.28 -1.56
CA PRO A 211 17.18 5.29 -0.91
C PRO A 211 18.67 5.46 -1.21
N VAL A 212 19.01 5.91 -2.42
CA VAL A 212 20.41 6.10 -2.86
C VAL A 212 21.13 7.16 -2.04
N LYS A 213 20.40 8.22 -1.65
CA LYS A 213 20.94 9.31 -0.83
C LYS A 213 20.61 9.18 0.65
N GLY A 214 19.71 8.27 1.02
CA GLY A 214 19.28 8.07 2.40
C GLY A 214 18.47 9.23 2.96
N ILE A 215 17.74 9.95 2.10
CA ILE A 215 16.91 11.11 2.47
C ILE A 215 15.44 10.84 2.21
N LEU A 216 14.61 11.52 2.98
CA LEU A 216 13.19 11.73 2.69
C LEU A 216 13.03 13.15 2.14
N SER A 217 12.35 13.31 1.00
CA SER A 217 11.98 14.61 0.44
C SER A 217 10.51 14.91 0.71
N ALA A 218 10.21 16.15 1.11
CA ALA A 218 8.86 16.71 1.09
C ALA A 218 8.71 17.58 -0.15
N VAL A 219 7.86 17.14 -1.08
CA VAL A 219 7.59 17.82 -2.35
C VAL A 219 6.31 18.62 -2.21
N ASP A 220 6.37 19.93 -2.37
CA ASP A 220 5.19 20.78 -2.44
C ASP A 220 4.49 20.57 -3.79
N ILE A 221 3.24 20.13 -3.75
CA ILE A 221 2.48 19.76 -4.94
C ILE A 221 2.22 20.99 -5.80
N SER A 222 1.95 22.15 -5.22
CA SER A 222 1.59 23.35 -5.96
C SER A 222 2.75 23.84 -6.83
N SER A 223 3.94 23.96 -6.26
CA SER A 223 5.15 24.39 -6.97
C SER A 223 5.83 23.27 -7.77
N GLY A 224 5.56 22.01 -7.44
CA GLY A 224 6.23 20.84 -8.02
C GLY A 224 7.71 20.71 -7.66
N LYS A 225 8.13 21.26 -6.51
CA LYS A 225 9.52 21.30 -6.07
C LYS A 225 9.69 20.69 -4.68
N VAL A 226 10.90 20.21 -4.38
CA VAL A 226 11.27 19.81 -3.04
C VAL A 226 11.30 21.04 -2.14
N ALA A 227 10.42 21.07 -1.13
CA ALA A 227 10.35 22.13 -0.13
C ALA A 227 11.30 21.87 1.05
N ARG A 228 11.47 20.60 1.41
CA ARG A 228 12.33 20.17 2.52
C ARG A 228 12.90 18.77 2.30
N THR A 229 14.09 18.52 2.86
CA THR A 229 14.71 17.18 2.90
C THR A 229 15.07 16.84 4.34
N TYR A 230 15.04 15.54 4.65
CA TYR A 230 15.42 14.98 5.94
C TYR A 230 16.45 13.87 5.70
N GLU A 231 17.61 13.97 6.34
CA GLU A 231 18.60 12.89 6.36
C GLU A 231 18.10 11.81 7.30
N ILE A 232 17.82 10.61 6.79
CA ILE A 232 17.17 9.53 7.57
C ILE A 232 18.12 8.40 7.87
N GLY A 233 18.77 7.82 6.82
CA GLY A 233 19.61 6.65 6.99
C GLY A 233 19.89 5.97 5.64
N LYS A 234 20.38 4.72 5.67
CA LYS A 234 20.84 4.02 4.47
C LYS A 234 19.80 3.04 3.95
N ARG A 235 19.64 3.02 2.60
CA ARG A 235 18.72 2.12 1.90
C ARG A 235 17.31 2.15 2.51
N LEU A 236 16.75 3.34 2.52
CA LEU A 236 15.35 3.56 2.92
C LEU A 236 14.43 2.75 2.00
N HIS A 237 13.28 2.30 2.54
CA HIS A 237 12.33 1.59 1.71
C HIS A 237 10.87 1.92 2.07
N GLY A 238 10.27 1.26 3.06
CA GLY A 238 8.89 1.51 3.45
C GLY A 238 8.68 2.95 3.91
N LEU A 239 7.55 3.52 3.53
CA LEU A 239 7.10 4.85 3.91
C LEU A 239 5.60 4.83 4.05
N ASP A 240 5.10 5.33 5.17
CA ASP A 240 3.67 5.54 5.40
C ASP A 240 3.45 6.68 6.40
N ILE A 241 2.19 7.03 6.65
CA ILE A 241 1.79 8.14 7.51
C ILE A 241 0.81 7.65 8.59
N SER A 242 0.93 8.22 9.80
CA SER A 242 0.05 7.90 10.93
C SER A 242 -1.41 8.27 10.68
N ASP A 243 -2.33 7.67 11.47
CA ASP A 243 -3.76 7.91 11.39
C ASP A 243 -4.13 9.40 11.47
N ASP A 244 -3.42 10.17 12.29
CA ASP A 244 -3.61 11.61 12.46
C ASP A 244 -2.84 12.47 11.45
N GLY A 245 -2.02 11.85 10.60
CA GLY A 245 -1.19 12.53 9.60
C GLY A 245 0.01 13.29 10.17
N ALA A 246 0.31 13.16 11.46
CA ALA A 246 1.36 13.94 12.12
C ALA A 246 2.73 13.27 12.12
N THR A 247 2.79 11.96 11.89
CA THR A 247 4.04 11.19 11.94
C THR A 247 4.23 10.40 10.64
N LEU A 248 5.43 10.45 10.09
CA LEU A 248 5.86 9.60 8.99
C LEU A 248 6.61 8.39 9.54
N PHE A 249 6.30 7.21 9.02
CA PHE A 249 6.97 5.96 9.36
C PHE A 249 7.87 5.54 8.20
N ILE A 250 9.14 5.28 8.49
CA ILE A 250 10.16 4.98 7.49
C ILE A 250 10.96 3.75 7.95
N THR A 251 11.30 2.85 7.02
CA THR A 251 12.25 1.77 7.27
C THR A 251 13.59 2.07 6.62
N SER A 252 14.68 1.74 7.34
CA SER A 252 16.04 1.75 6.85
C SER A 252 16.60 0.33 6.89
N LYS A 253 16.71 -0.31 5.71
CA LYS A 253 17.08 -1.72 5.58
C LYS A 253 18.48 -2.03 6.10
N THR A 254 19.45 -1.15 5.77
CA THR A 254 20.87 -1.38 6.11
C THR A 254 21.18 -0.95 7.53
N ASP A 255 20.53 0.09 8.03
CA ASP A 255 20.70 0.53 9.42
C ASP A 255 19.84 -0.27 10.40
N GLU A 256 18.98 -1.19 9.87
CA GLU A 256 18.09 -2.05 10.64
C GLU A 256 17.21 -1.26 11.62
N LYS A 257 16.52 -0.23 11.09
CA LYS A 257 15.73 0.71 11.88
C LYS A 257 14.35 0.95 11.31
N PHE A 258 13.41 1.12 12.22
CA PHE A 258 12.15 1.81 12.00
C PHE A 258 12.27 3.22 12.59
N ILE A 259 11.85 4.23 11.85
CA ILE A 259 11.92 5.63 12.22
C ILE A 259 10.51 6.22 12.16
N ALA A 260 10.05 6.81 13.27
CA ALA A 260 8.87 7.64 13.33
C ALA A 260 9.31 9.10 13.39
N LEU A 261 9.05 9.86 12.31
CA LEU A 261 9.47 11.23 12.09
C LEU A 261 8.27 12.19 12.17
N ASP A 262 8.34 13.20 13.02
CA ASP A 262 7.47 14.37 12.91
C ASP A 262 8.05 15.33 11.85
N PRO A 263 7.40 15.51 10.68
CA PRO A 263 7.95 16.33 9.61
C PRO A 263 7.94 17.82 9.90
N LYS A 264 7.20 18.30 10.89
CA LYS A 264 7.17 19.72 11.28
C LYS A 264 8.39 20.10 12.11
N THR A 265 8.71 19.27 13.11
CA THR A 265 9.77 19.54 14.10
C THR A 265 11.08 18.83 13.81
N ASP A 266 11.09 17.83 12.90
CA ASP A 266 12.19 16.89 12.67
C ASP A 266 12.50 15.99 13.89
N THR A 267 11.57 15.91 14.83
CA THR A 267 11.71 15.01 15.99
C THR A 267 11.54 13.55 15.54
N ARG A 268 12.43 12.69 16.04
CA ARG A 268 12.47 11.28 15.62
C ARG A 268 12.42 10.35 16.82
N ARG A 269 11.63 9.29 16.69
CA ARG A 269 11.68 8.10 17.54
C ARG A 269 12.21 6.96 16.68
N VAL A 270 13.19 6.23 17.19
CA VAL A 270 13.89 5.18 16.44
C VAL A 270 13.78 3.87 17.20
N LEU A 271 13.38 2.81 16.48
CA LEU A 271 13.33 1.43 16.96
C LEU A 271 14.28 0.59 16.12
N ALA A 272 15.16 -0.18 16.77
CA ALA A 272 15.96 -1.20 16.07
C ALA A 272 15.06 -2.37 15.68
N LEU A 273 15.05 -2.73 14.39
CA LEU A 273 14.37 -3.89 13.84
C LEU A 273 15.36 -4.65 12.95
N SER A 274 15.66 -5.89 13.31
CA SER A 274 16.63 -6.73 12.60
C SER A 274 16.07 -8.14 12.37
N PRO A 275 16.35 -8.73 11.18
CA PRO A 275 17.11 -8.17 10.07
C PRO A 275 16.24 -7.45 9.03
N SER A 276 16.78 -6.40 8.45
CA SER A 276 16.31 -5.81 7.18
C SER A 276 14.81 -5.43 7.14
N PRO A 277 14.35 -4.48 7.98
CA PRO A 277 12.97 -3.97 7.91
C PRO A 277 12.70 -3.40 6.51
N TYR A 278 11.50 -3.70 5.97
CA TYR A 278 11.23 -3.52 4.56
C TYR A 278 9.97 -2.68 4.31
N HIS A 279 8.90 -3.29 3.81
CA HIS A 279 7.62 -2.60 3.69
C HIS A 279 6.98 -2.36 5.04
N LEU A 280 6.14 -1.36 5.11
CA LEU A 280 5.30 -1.10 6.29
C LEU A 280 3.91 -0.65 5.87
N GLU A 281 2.95 -0.84 6.77
CA GLU A 281 1.54 -0.49 6.59
C GLU A 281 0.99 0.01 7.91
N THR A 282 0.42 1.19 7.91
CA THR A 282 -0.34 1.73 9.04
C THR A 282 -1.70 1.05 9.10
N ILE A 283 -1.97 0.32 10.18
CA ILE A 283 -3.26 -0.36 10.35
C ILE A 283 -4.23 0.62 10.97
N GLU A 284 -4.90 1.37 10.11
CA GLU A 284 -5.73 2.52 10.48
C GLU A 284 -6.76 2.19 11.56
N GLY A 285 -6.87 3.05 12.56
CA GLY A 285 -7.80 2.92 13.69
C GLY A 285 -7.36 1.93 14.78
N THR A 286 -6.23 1.21 14.60
CA THR A 286 -5.73 0.26 15.61
C THR A 286 -4.59 0.81 16.45
N GLY A 287 -3.98 1.92 16.04
CA GLY A 287 -2.76 2.46 16.63
C GLY A 287 -1.50 1.65 16.32
N LYS A 288 -1.54 0.73 15.34
CA LYS A 288 -0.43 -0.16 14.98
C LYS A 288 0.13 0.15 13.60
N VAL A 289 1.44 -0.10 13.46
CA VAL A 289 2.14 -0.19 12.16
C VAL A 289 2.72 -1.58 12.06
N TYR A 290 2.45 -2.25 10.95
CA TYR A 290 3.09 -3.52 10.63
C TYR A 290 4.31 -3.27 9.75
N VAL A 291 5.42 -3.95 10.06
CA VAL A 291 6.68 -3.82 9.33
C VAL A 291 7.16 -5.21 8.95
N SER A 292 7.32 -5.48 7.66
CA SER A 292 7.84 -6.75 7.15
C SER A 292 9.38 -6.78 7.15
N SER A 293 9.95 -7.99 7.08
CA SER A 293 11.37 -8.20 6.80
C SER A 293 11.57 -8.71 5.37
N SER A 294 12.58 -8.19 4.68
CA SER A 294 12.98 -8.70 3.36
C SER A 294 13.99 -9.85 3.42
N LYS A 295 14.23 -10.41 4.61
CA LYS A 295 15.21 -11.50 4.80
C LYS A 295 14.65 -12.72 5.51
N ILE A 296 13.65 -12.53 6.33
CA ILE A 296 13.02 -13.60 7.13
C ILE A 296 11.51 -13.48 7.07
N GLY A 297 10.82 -14.58 7.33
CA GLY A 297 9.36 -14.63 7.41
C GLY A 297 8.84 -13.99 8.71
N LYS A 298 8.88 -12.66 8.80
CA LYS A 298 8.49 -11.92 10.00
C LYS A 298 7.79 -10.62 9.67
N VAL A 299 6.79 -10.28 10.48
CA VAL A 299 6.18 -8.95 10.57
C VAL A 299 6.29 -8.47 12.00
N TRP A 300 6.89 -7.30 12.21
CA TRP A 300 6.91 -6.63 13.50
C TRP A 300 5.66 -5.76 13.65
N VAL A 301 5.10 -5.77 14.87
CA VAL A 301 3.97 -4.92 15.26
C VAL A 301 4.51 -3.77 16.09
N VAL A 302 4.35 -2.55 15.60
CA VAL A 302 4.90 -1.34 16.23
C VAL A 302 3.75 -0.41 16.62
N ASP A 303 3.83 0.19 17.81
CA ASP A 303 2.88 1.21 18.26
C ASP A 303 3.11 2.54 17.52
N GLN A 304 2.08 3.10 16.89
CA GLN A 304 2.15 4.33 16.11
C GLN A 304 2.65 5.54 16.94
N LYS A 305 2.15 5.65 18.17
CA LYS A 305 2.39 6.82 19.03
C LYS A 305 3.76 6.81 19.66
N SER A 306 4.19 5.68 20.21
CA SER A 306 5.44 5.57 20.95
C SER A 306 6.61 5.06 20.12
N ALA A 307 6.35 4.48 18.94
CA ALA A 307 7.31 3.73 18.10
C ALA A 307 7.98 2.57 18.87
N LYS A 308 7.28 1.94 19.81
CA LYS A 308 7.76 0.76 20.52
C LYS A 308 7.27 -0.52 19.88
N LEU A 309 8.08 -1.56 19.94
CA LEU A 309 7.69 -2.91 19.53
C LEU A 309 6.59 -3.43 20.48
N LEU A 310 5.47 -3.85 19.90
CA LEU A 310 4.34 -4.49 20.59
C LEU A 310 4.43 -6.01 20.50
N GLY A 311 4.93 -6.53 19.38
CA GLY A 311 5.00 -7.97 19.13
C GLY A 311 5.64 -8.30 17.78
N GLU A 312 5.71 -9.59 17.52
CA GLU A 312 6.23 -10.15 16.27
C GLU A 312 5.28 -11.25 15.78
N ILE A 313 5.10 -11.33 14.48
CA ILE A 313 4.26 -12.32 13.80
C ILE A 313 5.16 -13.12 12.86
N ASP A 314 5.25 -14.42 13.07
CA ASP A 314 5.95 -15.30 12.13
C ASP A 314 5.04 -15.58 10.94
N ILE A 315 5.57 -15.32 9.73
CA ILE A 315 4.91 -15.59 8.47
C ILE A 315 5.79 -16.50 7.61
N LYS A 316 5.17 -17.15 6.61
CA LYS A 316 5.94 -17.95 5.66
C LYS A 316 6.44 -17.07 4.51
N GLY A 317 7.76 -17.00 4.33
CA GLY A 317 8.40 -16.21 3.28
C GLY A 317 8.58 -14.74 3.64
N GLU A 318 9.30 -14.02 2.79
CA GLU A 318 9.54 -12.58 2.96
C GLU A 318 8.27 -11.79 2.66
N GLY A 319 7.90 -10.90 3.59
CA GLY A 319 6.77 -10.00 3.41
C GLY A 319 7.14 -8.80 2.53
N HIS A 320 6.29 -8.52 1.54
CA HIS A 320 6.38 -7.34 0.69
C HIS A 320 5.25 -6.34 1.03
N GLN A 321 4.62 -5.74 0.01
CA GLN A 321 3.52 -4.80 0.22
C GLN A 321 2.38 -5.46 1.02
N MET A 322 1.72 -4.67 1.84
CA MET A 322 0.57 -5.07 2.66
C MET A 322 -0.65 -4.23 2.29
N THR A 323 -1.83 -4.73 2.61
CA THR A 323 -3.09 -3.99 2.51
C THR A 323 -4.06 -4.44 3.59
N THR A 324 -4.99 -3.57 3.97
CA THR A 324 -5.95 -3.84 5.03
C THR A 324 -7.37 -3.92 4.45
N VAL A 325 -8.13 -4.94 4.83
CA VAL A 325 -9.58 -5.06 4.61
C VAL A 325 -10.29 -4.95 5.95
N ARG A 326 -11.42 -4.21 6.00
CA ARG A 326 -12.22 -3.93 7.19
C ARG A 326 -13.59 -4.56 7.13
#